data_cfd14a9d966ae24c6a493dfea64f0ca4
#
_entry.id   cfd14a9d966ae24c6a493dfea64f0ca4
#
_cell.length_a   1.000
_cell.length_b   1.000
_cell.length_c   1.000
_cell.angle_alpha   90.00
_cell.angle_beta   90.00
_cell.angle_gamma   90.00
#
_symmetry.space_group_name_H-M   'P 1'
#
loop_
_entity.id
_entity.type
_entity.pdbx_description
1 polymer ?
#
loop_
_entity_poly.entity_id
_entity_poly.type
_entity_poly.pdbx_seq_one_letter_code
_entity_poly.pdbx_strand_id
1 'polypeptide(L)' 'LAIPLPDVVTAELFAAIVQGEINGDAGYQKWADNETDEEVVRLLRLNGREETIHAGRAQKVFELLSAS' A
#
# COMPACT_ATOMS: atom_id res chain seq x y z
N LEU A 1 14.56 4.04 -1.35
CA LEU A 1 14.14 3.58 -2.66
C LEU A 1 14.97 4.24 -3.75
N ALA A 2 15.38 3.43 -4.71
CA ALA A 2 16.15 3.92 -5.84
C ALA A 2 15.29 4.55 -6.95
N ILE A 3 13.97 4.56 -6.78
CA ILE A 3 13.04 5.06 -7.78
C ILE A 3 12.82 6.56 -7.55
N PRO A 4 13.14 7.41 -8.52
CA PRO A 4 12.88 8.83 -8.37
C PRO A 4 11.38 9.11 -8.33
N LEU A 5 10.96 10.01 -7.43
CA LEU A 5 9.58 10.44 -7.35
C LEU A 5 9.35 11.60 -8.32
N PRO A 6 8.22 11.62 -9.05
CA PRO A 6 7.91 12.75 -9.91
C PRO A 6 7.62 14.01 -9.07
N ASP A 7 7.89 15.17 -9.64
CA ASP A 7 7.65 16.46 -8.96
C ASP A 7 6.17 16.81 -8.90
N VAL A 8 5.37 16.22 -9.76
CA VAL A 8 3.94 16.54 -9.87
C VAL A 8 3.11 15.30 -9.61
N VAL A 9 2.08 15.47 -8.79
CA VAL A 9 1.14 14.40 -8.43
C VAL A 9 0.08 14.30 -9.53
N THR A 10 -0.12 13.09 -10.08
CA THR A 10 -1.13 12.83 -11.10
C THR A 10 -2.09 11.73 -10.68
N ALA A 11 -3.27 11.69 -11.28
CA ALA A 11 -4.26 10.62 -11.03
C ALA A 11 -3.66 9.25 -11.38
N GLU A 12 -2.94 9.14 -12.49
CA GLU A 12 -2.31 7.89 -12.91
C GLU A 12 -1.29 7.39 -11.89
N LEU A 13 -0.48 8.31 -11.34
CA LEU A 13 0.48 7.97 -10.30
C LEU A 13 -0.24 7.39 -9.08
N PHE A 14 -1.31 8.04 -8.64
CA PHE A 14 -2.01 7.60 -7.44
C PHE A 14 -2.84 6.33 -7.66
N ALA A 15 -3.34 6.09 -8.88
CA ALA A 15 -3.93 4.78 -9.20
C ALA A 15 -2.90 3.66 -9.02
N ALA A 16 -1.66 3.88 -9.48
CA ALA A 16 -0.58 2.91 -9.30
C ALA A 16 -0.19 2.73 -7.83
N ILE A 17 -0.16 3.82 -7.05
CA ILE A 17 0.15 3.77 -5.62
C ILE A 17 -0.92 2.96 -4.87
N VAL A 18 -2.20 3.21 -5.14
CA VAL A 18 -3.30 2.45 -4.53
C VAL A 18 -3.12 0.96 -4.78
N GLN A 19 -2.88 0.58 -6.03
CA GLN A 19 -2.70 -0.83 -6.39
C GLN A 19 -1.48 -1.42 -5.71
N GLY A 20 -0.37 -0.67 -5.65
CA GLY A 20 0.85 -1.12 -4.96
C GLY A 20 0.63 -1.35 -3.48
N GLU A 21 -0.15 -0.50 -2.82
CA GLU A 21 -0.45 -0.64 -1.40
C GLU A 21 -1.36 -1.84 -1.12
N ILE A 22 -2.36 -2.08 -1.98
CA ILE A 22 -3.21 -3.26 -1.89
C ILE A 22 -2.37 -4.54 -2.08
N ASN A 23 -1.49 -4.54 -3.07
CA ASN A 23 -0.59 -5.67 -3.31
C ASN A 23 0.37 -5.87 -2.14
N GLY A 24 0.81 -4.78 -1.51
CA GLY A 24 1.67 -4.82 -0.33
C GLY A 24 1.01 -5.54 0.83
N ASP A 25 -0.27 -5.22 1.11
CA ASP A 25 -1.03 -5.93 2.16
C ASP A 25 -1.08 -7.43 1.85
N ALA A 26 -1.48 -7.80 0.64
CA ALA A 26 -1.55 -9.22 0.25
C ALA A 26 -0.21 -9.93 0.42
N GLY A 27 0.89 -9.26 0.07
CA GLY A 27 2.25 -9.80 0.22
C GLY A 27 2.61 -10.05 1.68
N TYR A 28 2.35 -9.07 2.55
CA TYR A 28 2.58 -9.23 3.99
C TYR A 28 1.75 -10.35 4.59
N GLN A 29 0.46 -10.48 4.18
CA GLN A 29 -0.38 -11.55 4.69
C GLN A 29 0.12 -12.93 4.25
N LYS A 30 0.62 -13.02 3.02
CA LYS A 30 1.18 -14.27 2.52
C LYS A 30 2.44 -14.66 3.29
N TRP A 31 3.31 -13.69 3.59
CA TRP A 31 4.47 -13.96 4.44
C TRP A 31 4.03 -14.44 5.82
N ALA A 32 3.03 -13.79 6.42
CA ALA A 32 2.51 -14.19 7.73
C ALA A 32 1.95 -15.62 7.71
N ASP A 33 1.28 -16.00 6.63
CA ASP A 33 0.73 -17.35 6.47
C ASP A 33 1.81 -18.43 6.51
N ASN A 34 3.04 -18.09 6.09
CA ASN A 34 4.16 -19.03 6.02
C ASN A 34 5.13 -18.90 7.19
N GLU A 35 4.86 -17.98 8.13
CA GLU A 35 5.75 -17.74 9.28
C GLU A 35 5.28 -18.52 10.49
N THR A 36 6.23 -19.01 11.30
CA THR A 36 5.93 -19.81 12.51
C THR A 36 6.10 -19.02 13.80
N ASP A 37 6.92 -17.97 13.82
CA ASP A 37 7.11 -17.14 15.00
C ASP A 37 5.90 -16.23 15.18
N GLU A 38 5.19 -16.39 16.30
CA GLU A 38 3.92 -15.67 16.56
C GLU A 38 4.10 -14.16 16.56
N GLU A 39 5.21 -13.66 17.09
CA GLU A 39 5.46 -12.22 17.13
C GLU A 39 5.74 -11.68 15.72
N VAL A 40 6.49 -12.41 14.92
CA VAL A 40 6.74 -12.04 13.53
C VAL A 40 5.43 -12.05 12.73
N VAL A 41 4.60 -13.08 12.92
CA VAL A 41 3.27 -13.15 12.27
C VAL A 41 2.46 -11.89 12.60
N ARG A 42 2.40 -11.52 13.89
CA ARG A 42 1.63 -10.36 14.34
C ARG A 42 2.10 -9.08 13.66
N LEU A 43 3.41 -8.87 13.58
CA LEU A 43 3.98 -7.66 12.98
C LEU A 43 3.77 -7.63 11.48
N LEU A 44 3.89 -8.78 10.80
CA LEU A 44 3.63 -8.85 9.36
C LEU A 44 2.16 -8.52 9.03
N ARG A 45 1.23 -9.08 9.82
CA ARG A 45 -0.19 -8.78 9.60
C ARG A 45 -0.52 -7.32 9.86
N LEU A 46 0.08 -6.74 10.90
CA LEU A 46 -0.10 -5.33 11.21
C LEU A 46 0.41 -4.44 10.07
N ASN A 47 1.62 -4.71 9.58
CA ASN A 47 2.19 -3.97 8.46
C ASN A 47 1.32 -4.08 7.21
N GLY A 48 0.77 -5.27 6.95
CA GLY A 48 -0.13 -5.45 5.80
C GLY A 48 -1.38 -4.59 5.93
N ARG A 49 -2.02 -4.60 7.09
CA ARG A 49 -3.23 -3.80 7.30
C ARG A 49 -2.95 -2.30 7.19
N GLU A 50 -1.76 -1.86 7.59
CA GLU A 50 -1.36 -0.45 7.43
C GLU A 50 -1.24 -0.06 5.97
N GLU A 51 -0.79 -0.98 5.10
CA GLU A 51 -0.77 -0.75 3.66
C GLU A 51 -2.18 -0.49 3.11
N THR A 52 -3.17 -1.24 3.59
CA THR A 52 -4.57 -1.03 3.18
C THR A 52 -5.10 0.32 3.67
N ILE A 53 -4.71 0.76 4.87
CA ILE A 53 -5.07 2.09 5.37
C ILE A 53 -4.46 3.18 4.48
N HIS A 54 -3.19 3.01 4.08
CA HIS A 54 -2.52 3.94 3.17
C HIS A 54 -3.23 3.96 1.81
N ALA A 55 -3.68 2.81 1.32
CA ALA A 55 -4.43 2.72 0.07
C ALA A 55 -5.71 3.56 0.11
N GLY A 56 -6.39 3.58 1.25
CA GLY A 56 -7.59 4.41 1.42
C GLY A 56 -7.31 5.89 1.26
N ARG A 57 -6.21 6.37 1.85
CA ARG A 57 -5.80 7.77 1.70
C ARG A 57 -5.33 8.09 0.28
N ALA A 58 -4.58 7.18 -0.33
CA ALA A 58 -4.13 7.34 -1.71
C ALA A 58 -5.32 7.35 -2.68
N GLN A 59 -6.33 6.52 -2.42
CA GLN A 59 -7.57 6.49 -3.20
C GLN A 59 -8.28 7.85 -3.13
N LYS A 60 -8.30 8.48 -1.96
CA LYS A 60 -8.91 9.81 -1.81
C LYS A 60 -8.17 10.85 -2.65
N VAL A 61 -6.84 10.81 -2.67
CA VAL A 61 -6.04 11.71 -3.52
C VAL A 61 -6.36 11.45 -4.99
N PHE A 62 -6.42 10.18 -5.40
CA PHE A 62 -6.80 9.81 -6.77
C PHE A 62 -8.16 10.39 -7.16
N GLU A 63 -9.15 10.26 -6.28
CA GLU A 63 -10.51 10.76 -6.54
C GLU A 63 -10.51 12.28 -6.71
N LEU A 64 -9.81 13.00 -5.84
CA LEU A 64 -9.73 14.45 -5.91
C LEU A 64 -9.04 14.92 -7.19
N LEU A 65 -7.97 14.25 -7.61
CA LEU A 65 -7.27 14.58 -8.85
C LEU A 65 -8.11 14.26 -10.07
N SER A 66 -8.91 13.18 -10.02
CA SER A 66 -9.78 12.78 -11.14
C SER A 66 -10.99 13.69 -11.28
N ALA A 67 -11.41 14.37 -10.22
CA ALA A 67 -12.57 15.25 -10.23
C ALA A 67 -12.26 16.66 -10.74
N SER A 68 -11.00 17.02 -10.85
CA SER A 68 -10.57 18.37 -11.23
C SER A 68 -10.47 18.60 -12.74
#